data_b1677ff3b92574baa57b7ec66cd58d33
#
_entry.id   b1677ff3b92574baa57b7ec66cd58d33
#
_cell.length_a   1.000
_cell.length_b   1.000
_cell.length_c   1.000
_cell.angle_alpha   90.00
_cell.angle_beta   90.00
_cell.angle_gamma   90.00
#
_symmetry.space_group_name_H-M   'P 1'
#
loop_
_entity.id
_entity.type
_entity.pdbx_description
1 polymer ?
#
loop_
_entity_poly.entity_id
_entity_poly.type
_entity_poly.pdbx_seq_one_letter_code
_entity_poly.pdbx_strand_id
1 'polypeptide(L)'
;MSHTLALSEKKRWDPIFLWVLIAWMAFILMPSWSLDYGLFDSTADELLTSYGWSNLNISLLWFLLPSILLIRPLHPVGRENRIRHYFDASFAFFCAFITIVTATMEGRGLGYSVIVLFISLGMIAKHALTRLEWLGGDSFVIGSLITVVALIGVFIIFPSIAIFIPMFQDSAGNFAPFEFIAILSQTHIVQVMINSILLSIAVGIGCTFFGLILAIYTSRIAVRSAIIGRVFSILPIVTPPFVVGLGVTLMMGRSGYITEFLATYAGLENTNWLYGFTGIWLAQVLAFTPMSFMILDGAIKTIHPSLEEASYTLRANRYQTFFHVFMPLLKPALANAFLIVIVQSLADFSNPLVLGGNFDVIATQIYFYITGSQLDYQAASTLGASLLVFSLLVFCIQYMWIGKRSYEIGRAHV
;
A
#
# COMPACT_ATOMS: atom_id res chain seq x y z
N MET A 1 35.34 -18.23 54.77
CA MET A 1 35.60 -18.96 53.54
C MET A 1 34.50 -18.60 52.51
N SER A 2 34.49 -17.32 52.07
CA SER A 2 33.51 -16.77 51.10
C SER A 2 34.13 -15.63 50.28
N HIS A 3 35.39 -15.83 49.85
CA HIS A 3 36.10 -14.85 49.05
C HIS A 3 36.81 -15.59 47.90
N THR A 4 36.09 -16.10 46.93
CA THR A 4 36.69 -16.47 45.61
C THR A 4 35.61 -16.94 44.67
N LEU A 5 34.76 -16.07 44.14
CA LEU A 5 34.04 -16.26 42.88
C LEU A 5 33.68 -14.91 42.25
N ALA A 6 34.63 -13.95 42.32
CA ALA A 6 34.67 -12.88 41.35
C ALA A 6 35.31 -13.45 40.08
N LEU A 7 34.57 -14.35 39.39
CA LEU A 7 34.93 -14.80 38.06
C LEU A 7 34.87 -13.61 37.13
N SER A 8 36.05 -13.28 36.59
CA SER A 8 36.32 -12.33 35.53
C SER A 8 35.07 -12.02 34.70
N GLU A 9 34.42 -10.89 34.88
CA GLU A 9 33.57 -10.28 33.87
C GLU A 9 34.46 -10.10 32.65
N LYS A 10 34.37 -11.04 31.72
CA LYS A 10 34.97 -10.91 30.40
C LYS A 10 34.48 -9.58 29.88
N LYS A 11 35.39 -8.62 29.71
CA LYS A 11 35.18 -7.32 29.07
C LYS A 11 34.41 -7.52 27.76
N ARG A 12 33.07 -7.57 27.81
CA ARG A 12 32.23 -7.68 26.62
C ARG A 12 32.15 -6.30 25.99
N TRP A 13 32.55 -6.23 24.74
CA TRP A 13 32.39 -5.03 23.93
C TRP A 13 30.92 -4.63 23.84
N ASP A 14 30.64 -3.33 23.90
CA ASP A 14 29.26 -2.84 23.69
C ASP A 14 28.83 -3.12 22.24
N PRO A 15 27.75 -3.85 21.99
CA PRO A 15 27.24 -4.12 20.64
C PRO A 15 26.97 -2.84 19.86
N ILE A 16 26.59 -1.74 20.53
CA ILE A 16 26.36 -0.46 19.87
C ILE A 16 27.66 0.09 19.27
N PHE A 17 28.78 -0.06 19.97
CA PHE A 17 30.08 0.36 19.45
C PHE A 17 30.45 -0.38 18.14
N LEU A 18 30.17 -1.68 18.08
CA LEU A 18 30.41 -2.48 16.88
C LEU A 18 29.62 -1.94 15.68
N TRP A 19 28.36 -1.63 15.88
CA TRP A 19 27.51 -1.09 14.79
C TRP A 19 27.91 0.31 14.36
N VAL A 20 28.38 1.15 15.26
CA VAL A 20 28.98 2.46 14.92
C VAL A 20 30.23 2.27 14.07
N LEU A 21 31.08 1.32 14.43
CA LEU A 21 32.29 1.01 13.67
C LEU A 21 31.95 0.51 12.26
N ILE A 22 30.95 -0.38 12.13
CA ILE A 22 30.47 -0.87 10.82
C ILE A 22 29.95 0.28 9.96
N ALA A 23 29.18 1.22 10.53
CA ALA A 23 28.68 2.39 9.83
C ALA A 23 29.83 3.27 9.29
N TRP A 24 30.87 3.48 10.09
CA TRP A 24 32.06 4.22 9.68
C TRP A 24 32.85 3.52 8.58
N MET A 25 33.07 2.21 8.71
CA MET A 25 33.73 1.44 7.68
C MET A 25 32.98 1.49 6.35
N ALA A 26 31.67 1.37 6.40
CA ALA A 26 30.83 1.49 5.21
C ALA A 26 30.94 2.90 4.57
N PHE A 27 30.91 3.96 5.38
CA PHE A 27 31.05 5.34 4.90
C PHE A 27 32.41 5.60 4.22
N ILE A 28 33.48 5.01 4.75
CA ILE A 28 34.84 5.18 4.19
C ILE A 28 35.06 4.33 2.92
N LEU A 29 34.56 3.07 2.94
CA LEU A 29 34.89 2.08 1.91
C LEU A 29 33.87 1.97 0.79
N MET A 30 32.65 2.45 0.99
CA MET A 30 31.54 2.27 0.04
C MET A 30 31.00 3.62 -0.44
N PRO A 31 30.54 3.72 -1.70
CA PRO A 31 29.92 4.92 -2.22
C PRO A 31 28.63 5.27 -1.47
N SER A 32 28.48 6.56 -1.13
CA SER A 32 27.33 7.08 -0.39
C SER A 32 26.18 7.51 -1.31
N TRP A 33 26.50 7.82 -2.56
CA TRP A 33 25.53 8.16 -3.59
C TRP A 33 25.37 7.04 -4.60
N SER A 34 24.20 6.97 -5.27
CA SER A 34 23.97 5.99 -6.32
C SER A 34 24.94 6.18 -7.49
N LEU A 35 25.34 5.07 -8.09
CA LEU A 35 26.16 5.01 -9.29
C LEU A 35 25.25 4.68 -10.48
N ASP A 36 25.39 5.38 -11.60
CA ASP A 36 24.55 5.18 -12.78
C ASP A 36 24.73 3.80 -13.42
N TYR A 37 25.96 3.27 -13.39
CA TYR A 37 26.32 1.98 -13.99
C TYR A 37 26.66 0.88 -12.96
N GLY A 38 26.48 1.17 -11.67
CA GLY A 38 26.82 0.22 -10.58
C GLY A 38 28.31 0.20 -10.24
N LEU A 39 28.66 -0.56 -9.19
CA LEU A 39 30.00 -0.51 -8.57
C LEU A 39 31.14 -0.97 -9.48
N PHE A 40 30.87 -1.89 -10.42
CA PHE A 40 31.91 -2.53 -11.25
C PHE A 40 32.09 -1.88 -12.61
N ASP A 41 31.10 -1.15 -13.11
CA ASP A 41 31.10 -0.55 -14.44
C ASP A 41 31.22 0.99 -14.41
N SER A 42 31.32 1.60 -13.21
CA SER A 42 31.44 3.03 -13.03
C SER A 42 32.88 3.52 -13.33
N THR A 43 32.99 4.71 -13.87
CA THR A 43 34.29 5.37 -14.09
C THR A 43 34.96 5.78 -12.77
N ALA A 44 36.29 5.91 -12.76
CA ALA A 44 37.03 6.30 -11.56
C ALA A 44 36.60 7.66 -11.01
N ASP A 45 36.23 8.61 -11.87
CA ASP A 45 35.75 9.94 -11.48
C ASP A 45 34.34 9.87 -10.84
N GLU A 46 33.45 9.06 -11.40
CA GLU A 46 32.13 8.83 -10.84
C GLU A 46 32.21 8.16 -9.46
N LEU A 47 33.07 7.13 -9.32
CA LEU A 47 33.35 6.50 -8.05
C LEU A 47 33.86 7.51 -7.01
N LEU A 48 34.82 8.33 -7.34
CA LEU A 48 35.38 9.34 -6.42
C LEU A 48 34.35 10.38 -6.00
N THR A 49 33.50 10.83 -6.90
CA THR A 49 32.41 11.79 -6.57
C THR A 49 31.27 11.19 -5.79
N SER A 50 31.09 9.85 -5.79
CA SER A 50 30.04 9.15 -5.07
C SER A 50 30.37 8.86 -3.59
N TYR A 51 31.65 8.97 -3.20
CA TYR A 51 32.03 8.83 -1.79
C TYR A 51 31.61 10.05 -0.96
N GLY A 52 31.00 9.80 0.20
CA GLY A 52 30.54 10.86 1.10
C GLY A 52 31.65 11.77 1.64
N TRP A 53 32.89 11.30 1.67
CA TRP A 53 34.07 12.06 2.16
C TRP A 53 34.81 12.80 1.06
N SER A 54 34.62 12.50 -0.21
CA SER A 54 35.37 13.08 -1.33
C SER A 54 34.90 14.49 -1.69
N ASN A 55 33.64 14.79 -1.52
CA ASN A 55 33.05 16.12 -1.67
C ASN A 55 32.80 16.70 -0.29
N LEU A 56 33.57 17.70 0.13
CA LEU A 56 33.40 18.42 1.40
C LEU A 56 32.10 19.25 1.47
N ASN A 57 31.02 18.79 0.87
CA ASN A 57 29.71 19.39 0.97
C ASN A 57 29.18 19.24 2.40
N ILE A 58 28.76 20.33 3.00
CA ILE A 58 28.24 20.40 4.36
C ILE A 58 27.06 19.42 4.56
N SER A 59 26.28 19.15 3.51
CA SER A 59 25.20 18.18 3.49
C SER A 59 25.65 16.74 3.83
N LEU A 60 26.90 16.38 3.55
CA LEU A 60 27.47 15.07 3.86
C LEU A 60 27.94 14.91 5.30
N LEU A 61 28.03 16.00 6.07
CA LEU A 61 28.34 15.92 7.50
C LEU A 61 27.30 15.09 8.30
N TRP A 62 26.10 14.94 7.76
CA TRP A 62 25.07 14.10 8.38
C TRP A 62 25.45 12.62 8.44
N PHE A 63 26.28 12.15 7.52
CA PHE A 63 26.87 10.81 7.59
C PHE A 63 27.89 10.68 8.73
N LEU A 64 28.43 11.80 9.23
CA LEU A 64 29.36 11.84 10.33
C LEU A 64 28.67 11.89 11.70
N LEU A 65 27.35 12.14 11.76
CA LEU A 65 26.60 12.15 13.03
C LEU A 65 26.76 10.85 13.83
N PRO A 66 26.82 9.64 13.26
CA PRO A 66 27.17 8.45 14.02
C PRO A 66 28.52 8.53 14.72
N SER A 67 29.44 9.44 14.33
CA SER A 67 30.73 9.65 14.99
C SER A 67 30.60 10.07 16.44
N ILE A 68 29.55 10.81 16.79
CA ILE A 68 29.29 11.24 18.17
C ILE A 68 29.07 10.02 19.08
N LEU A 69 28.60 8.91 18.55
CA LEU A 69 28.45 7.66 19.28
C LEU A 69 29.79 6.94 19.52
N LEU A 70 30.87 7.27 18.75
CA LEU A 70 32.22 6.76 18.97
C LEU A 70 32.89 7.31 20.25
N ILE A 71 32.43 8.44 20.78
CA ILE A 71 32.89 8.98 22.06
C ILE A 71 32.40 8.11 23.24
N ARG A 72 31.58 7.11 22.94
CA ARG A 72 31.06 6.18 23.90
C ARG A 72 32.17 5.29 24.49
N PRO A 73 32.22 5.06 25.81
CA PRO A 73 33.16 4.11 26.39
C PRO A 73 32.93 2.70 25.80
N LEU A 74 34.02 1.98 25.55
CA LEU A 74 34.03 0.61 25.01
C LEU A 74 33.26 -0.40 25.89
N HIS A 75 32.92 -0.01 27.13
CA HIS A 75 32.16 -0.84 28.05
C HIS A 75 30.65 -0.59 27.93
N PRO A 76 29.84 -1.64 28.05
CA PRO A 76 28.38 -1.50 28.01
C PRO A 76 27.93 -0.58 29.16
N VAL A 77 27.09 0.38 28.81
CA VAL A 77 26.43 1.23 29.83
C VAL A 77 25.37 0.37 30.53
N GLY A 78 25.36 0.36 31.86
CA GLY A 78 24.41 -0.38 32.67
C GLY A 78 22.93 0.01 32.34
N ARG A 79 22.01 -0.92 32.60
CA ARG A 79 20.56 -0.68 32.42
C ARG A 79 20.02 0.52 33.19
N GLU A 80 20.70 0.91 34.29
CA GLU A 80 20.30 2.04 35.13
C GLU A 80 20.37 3.39 34.42
N ASN A 81 21.18 3.52 33.36
CA ASN A 81 21.34 4.78 32.63
C ASN A 81 20.29 4.92 31.51
N ARG A 82 18.99 4.96 31.87
CA ARG A 82 17.87 5.08 30.97
C ARG A 82 17.95 6.28 30.01
N ILE A 83 18.41 7.44 30.52
CA ILE A 83 18.54 8.67 29.72
C ILE A 83 19.45 8.44 28.52
N ARG A 84 20.55 7.74 28.70
CA ARG A 84 21.49 7.46 27.61
C ARG A 84 20.88 6.51 26.58
N HIS A 85 20.13 5.52 26.98
CA HIS A 85 19.47 4.61 26.06
C HIS A 85 18.36 5.28 25.24
N TYR A 86 17.60 6.22 25.86
CA TYR A 86 16.68 7.07 25.10
C TYR A 86 17.42 7.95 24.10
N PHE A 87 18.55 8.54 24.50
CA PHE A 87 19.37 9.32 23.58
C PHE A 87 19.88 8.48 22.42
N ASP A 88 20.44 7.29 22.66
CA ASP A 88 20.95 6.39 21.62
C ASP A 88 19.85 6.01 20.60
N ALA A 89 18.66 5.66 21.10
CA ALA A 89 17.51 5.32 20.24
C ALA A 89 17.02 6.53 19.44
N SER A 90 16.76 7.66 20.10
CA SER A 90 16.26 8.88 19.43
C SER A 90 17.27 9.42 18.42
N PHE A 91 18.55 9.37 18.75
CA PHE A 91 19.62 9.80 17.87
C PHE A 91 19.73 8.92 16.62
N ALA A 92 19.59 7.59 16.75
CA ALA A 92 19.59 6.69 15.61
C ALA A 92 18.43 6.98 14.65
N PHE A 93 17.21 7.21 15.15
CA PHE A 93 16.08 7.61 14.31
C PHE A 93 16.26 8.99 13.68
N PHE A 94 16.81 9.95 14.41
CA PHE A 94 17.10 11.29 13.90
C PHE A 94 18.13 11.25 12.77
N CYS A 95 19.23 10.49 12.91
CA CYS A 95 20.22 10.31 11.86
C CYS A 95 19.61 9.66 10.60
N ALA A 96 18.75 8.63 10.77
CA ALA A 96 18.08 8.00 9.66
C ALA A 96 17.15 8.99 8.92
N PHE A 97 16.37 9.77 9.66
CA PHE A 97 15.48 10.78 9.10
C PHE A 97 16.24 11.87 8.33
N ILE A 98 17.28 12.44 8.94
CA ILE A 98 18.10 13.47 8.30
C ILE A 98 18.78 12.94 7.03
N THR A 99 19.28 11.69 7.03
CA THR A 99 19.89 11.09 5.85
C THR A 99 18.91 11.02 4.68
N ILE A 100 17.64 10.67 4.95
CA ILE A 100 16.59 10.66 3.92
C ILE A 100 16.32 12.09 3.42
N VAL A 101 16.17 13.05 4.32
CA VAL A 101 15.89 14.45 3.94
C VAL A 101 17.02 15.02 3.09
N THR A 102 18.29 14.81 3.47
CA THR A 102 19.43 15.31 2.67
C THR A 102 19.50 14.66 1.29
N ALA A 103 19.27 13.35 1.19
CA ALA A 103 19.25 12.67 -0.11
C ALA A 103 18.14 13.19 -1.03
N THR A 104 16.96 13.46 -0.48
CA THR A 104 15.85 14.07 -1.26
C THR A 104 16.14 15.51 -1.68
N MET A 105 16.76 16.30 -0.82
CA MET A 105 17.13 17.70 -1.15
C MET A 105 18.23 17.80 -2.21
N GLU A 106 19.20 16.87 -2.19
CA GLU A 106 20.29 16.80 -3.17
C GLU A 106 19.83 16.18 -4.51
N GLY A 107 18.64 15.57 -4.54
CA GLY A 107 18.12 14.89 -5.75
C GLY A 107 18.96 13.68 -6.18
N ARG A 108 19.80 13.14 -5.30
CA ARG A 108 20.68 12.01 -5.57
C ARG A 108 20.14 10.72 -4.95
N GLY A 109 20.31 9.64 -5.70
CA GLY A 109 19.98 8.31 -5.19
C GLY A 109 20.91 7.87 -4.05
N LEU A 110 20.38 7.04 -3.14
CA LEU A 110 21.14 6.48 -2.01
C LEU A 110 22.07 5.36 -2.47
N GLY A 111 23.36 5.44 -2.08
CA GLY A 111 24.37 4.43 -2.39
C GLY A 111 24.46 3.32 -1.33
N TYR A 112 25.39 2.40 -1.55
CA TYR A 112 25.57 1.19 -0.73
C TYR A 112 25.93 1.50 0.73
N SER A 113 26.74 2.54 0.99
CA SER A 113 27.12 2.89 2.36
C SER A 113 25.92 3.33 3.21
N VAL A 114 24.93 3.98 2.58
CA VAL A 114 23.73 4.44 3.28
C VAL A 114 22.83 3.27 3.68
N ILE A 115 22.76 2.20 2.89
CA ILE A 115 22.03 0.98 3.25
C ILE A 115 22.66 0.37 4.51
N VAL A 116 23.98 0.23 4.55
CA VAL A 116 24.68 -0.29 5.72
C VAL A 116 24.53 0.65 6.92
N LEU A 117 24.51 1.97 6.70
CA LEU A 117 24.24 2.97 7.73
C LEU A 117 22.83 2.75 8.34
N PHE A 118 21.79 2.58 7.52
CA PHE A 118 20.44 2.34 8.02
C PHE A 118 20.32 1.03 8.82
N ILE A 119 20.97 -0.05 8.35
CA ILE A 119 21.03 -1.30 9.12
C ILE A 119 21.72 -1.06 10.46
N SER A 120 22.84 -0.34 10.47
CA SER A 120 23.59 -0.04 11.70
C SER A 120 22.77 0.82 12.67
N LEU A 121 22.10 1.87 12.19
CA LEU A 121 21.21 2.71 12.99
C LEU A 121 20.03 1.91 13.57
N GLY A 122 19.42 1.04 12.78
CA GLY A 122 18.38 0.13 13.23
C GLY A 122 18.85 -0.82 14.34
N MET A 123 20.07 -1.34 14.23
CA MET A 123 20.67 -2.20 15.26
C MET A 123 21.05 -1.41 16.54
N ILE A 124 21.50 -0.17 16.40
CA ILE A 124 21.73 0.73 17.55
C ILE A 124 20.41 1.00 18.28
N ALA A 125 19.35 1.37 17.55
CA ALA A 125 18.02 1.59 18.11
C ALA A 125 17.48 0.32 18.80
N LYS A 126 17.61 -0.84 18.17
CA LYS A 126 17.23 -2.13 18.73
C LYS A 126 17.90 -2.38 20.08
N HIS A 127 19.24 -2.26 20.16
CA HIS A 127 19.97 -2.50 21.39
C HIS A 127 19.61 -1.50 22.48
N ALA A 128 19.40 -0.22 22.13
CA ALA A 128 19.00 0.80 23.07
C ALA A 128 17.59 0.53 23.64
N LEU A 129 16.61 0.23 22.79
CA LEU A 129 15.23 -0.09 23.18
C LEU A 129 15.13 -1.40 23.98
N THR A 130 15.94 -2.41 23.66
CA THR A 130 16.03 -3.66 24.44
C THR A 130 16.49 -3.36 25.88
N ARG A 131 17.46 -2.46 26.06
CA ARG A 131 17.95 -2.07 27.40
C ARG A 131 16.96 -1.21 28.18
N LEU A 132 16.07 -0.52 27.48
CA LEU A 132 14.93 0.21 28.07
C LEU A 132 13.78 -0.70 28.49
N GLU A 133 13.89 -2.01 28.25
CA GLU A 133 12.85 -3.02 28.50
C GLU A 133 11.53 -2.74 27.75
N TRP A 134 11.62 -2.04 26.61
CA TRP A 134 10.48 -1.80 25.76
C TRP A 134 9.93 -3.14 25.23
N LEU A 135 8.62 -3.32 25.20
CA LEU A 135 7.97 -4.59 24.82
C LEU A 135 8.51 -5.81 25.61
N GLY A 136 8.81 -5.65 26.91
CA GLY A 136 9.36 -6.71 27.75
C GLY A 136 10.85 -6.99 27.52
N GLY A 137 11.57 -6.13 26.79
CA GLY A 137 13.00 -6.25 26.54
C GLY A 137 13.40 -7.40 25.58
N ASP A 138 12.43 -7.97 24.83
CA ASP A 138 12.73 -9.00 23.84
C ASP A 138 13.41 -8.40 22.61
N SER A 139 14.68 -8.75 22.46
CA SER A 139 15.52 -8.24 21.36
C SER A 139 15.05 -8.69 19.99
N PHE A 140 14.41 -9.87 19.86
CA PHE A 140 13.90 -10.35 18.59
C PHE A 140 12.64 -9.58 18.17
N VAL A 141 11.69 -9.42 19.10
CA VAL A 141 10.44 -8.69 18.85
C VAL A 141 10.73 -7.23 18.47
N ILE A 142 11.61 -6.56 19.23
CA ILE A 142 11.99 -5.16 18.94
C ILE A 142 12.68 -5.06 17.58
N GLY A 143 13.62 -5.96 17.27
CA GLY A 143 14.32 -5.97 15.99
C GLY A 143 13.38 -6.20 14.80
N SER A 144 12.49 -7.16 14.92
CA SER A 144 11.46 -7.45 13.89
C SER A 144 10.54 -6.27 13.67
N LEU A 145 10.08 -5.63 14.74
CA LEU A 145 9.23 -4.44 14.65
C LEU A 145 9.94 -3.26 13.95
N ILE A 146 11.18 -2.96 14.33
CA ILE A 146 11.97 -1.91 13.67
C ILE A 146 12.14 -2.22 12.18
N THR A 147 12.45 -3.47 11.83
CA THR A 147 12.61 -3.89 10.43
C THR A 147 11.30 -3.71 9.65
N VAL A 148 10.17 -4.16 10.18
CA VAL A 148 8.86 -4.02 9.52
C VAL A 148 8.49 -2.55 9.37
N VAL A 149 8.67 -1.72 10.42
CA VAL A 149 8.37 -0.28 10.35
C VAL A 149 9.30 0.43 9.36
N ALA A 150 10.58 0.06 9.31
CA ALA A 150 11.52 0.61 8.32
C ALA A 150 11.14 0.25 6.88
N LEU A 151 10.76 -1.02 6.63
CA LEU A 151 10.29 -1.45 5.31
C LEU A 151 9.01 -0.72 4.89
N ILE A 152 8.04 -0.58 5.78
CA ILE A 152 6.83 0.21 5.54
C ILE A 152 7.19 1.67 5.26
N GLY A 153 8.09 2.25 6.05
CA GLY A 153 8.56 3.62 5.87
C GLY A 153 9.20 3.87 4.51
N VAL A 154 10.12 3.00 4.11
CA VAL A 154 10.88 3.14 2.84
C VAL A 154 10.05 2.78 1.62
N PHE A 155 9.27 1.69 1.66
CA PHE A 155 8.60 1.17 0.46
C PHE A 155 7.15 1.63 0.30
N ILE A 156 6.50 2.11 1.36
CA ILE A 156 5.11 2.55 1.31
C ILE A 156 5.00 4.05 1.62
N ILE A 157 5.50 4.50 2.79
CA ILE A 157 5.29 5.88 3.24
C ILE A 157 6.12 6.85 2.39
N PHE A 158 7.41 6.56 2.17
CA PHE A 158 8.29 7.46 1.42
C PHE A 158 7.81 7.69 -0.02
N PRO A 159 7.51 6.67 -0.87
CA PRO A 159 6.98 6.91 -2.20
C PRO A 159 5.63 7.63 -2.18
N SER A 160 4.76 7.32 -1.20
CA SER A 160 3.47 8.01 -1.07
C SER A 160 3.60 9.49 -0.73
N ILE A 161 4.64 9.88 0.01
CA ILE A 161 4.94 11.30 0.28
C ILE A 161 5.68 11.93 -0.89
N ALA A 162 6.63 11.20 -1.50
CA ALA A 162 7.45 11.69 -2.60
C ALA A 162 6.63 12.10 -3.82
N ILE A 163 5.45 11.49 -4.03
CA ILE A 163 4.54 11.87 -5.13
C ILE A 163 4.04 13.31 -5.00
N PHE A 164 4.05 13.91 -3.82
CA PHE A 164 3.62 15.29 -3.63
C PHE A 164 4.71 16.31 -4.00
N ILE A 165 5.97 15.92 -4.12
CA ILE A 165 7.07 16.86 -4.38
C ILE A 165 6.96 17.49 -5.78
N PRO A 166 6.86 16.73 -6.88
CA PRO A 166 6.70 17.29 -8.21
C PRO A 166 5.38 18.05 -8.41
N MET A 167 4.33 17.73 -7.61
CA MET A 167 3.06 18.44 -7.65
C MET A 167 3.21 19.94 -7.34
N PHE A 168 4.19 20.31 -6.50
CA PHE A 168 4.47 21.69 -6.09
C PHE A 168 5.65 22.30 -6.84
N GLN A 169 6.10 21.71 -7.92
CA GLN A 169 7.18 22.21 -8.77
C GLN A 169 6.61 22.62 -10.13
N ASP A 170 7.23 23.63 -10.76
CA ASP A 170 6.97 23.97 -12.15
C ASP A 170 7.79 23.05 -13.09
N SER A 171 7.63 23.22 -14.40
CA SER A 171 8.38 22.48 -15.42
C SER A 171 9.89 22.70 -15.36
N ALA A 172 10.35 23.75 -14.68
CA ALA A 172 11.75 24.09 -14.45
C ALA A 172 12.28 23.55 -13.10
N GLY A 173 11.45 22.89 -12.30
CA GLY A 173 11.80 22.37 -10.98
C GLY A 173 11.74 23.38 -9.83
N ASN A 174 11.25 24.60 -10.07
CA ASN A 174 11.09 25.61 -9.03
C ASN A 174 9.81 25.40 -8.23
N PHE A 175 9.78 25.85 -6.98
CA PHE A 175 8.62 25.74 -6.13
C PHE A 175 7.45 26.62 -6.60
N ALA A 176 6.37 25.99 -7.05
CA ALA A 176 5.15 26.62 -7.61
C ALA A 176 3.88 26.05 -6.96
N PRO A 177 3.52 26.53 -5.75
CA PRO A 177 2.50 25.88 -4.89
C PRO A 177 1.06 25.94 -5.41
N PHE A 178 0.77 26.70 -6.46
CA PHE A 178 -0.59 26.86 -7.01
C PHE A 178 -0.77 26.28 -8.42
N GLU A 179 0.30 25.81 -9.06
CA GLU A 179 0.23 25.35 -10.45
C GLU A 179 -0.57 24.05 -10.60
N PHE A 180 -0.57 23.19 -9.58
CA PHE A 180 -1.42 22.00 -9.56
C PHE A 180 -2.92 22.32 -9.68
N ILE A 181 -3.37 23.50 -9.19
CA ILE A 181 -4.77 23.92 -9.32
C ILE A 181 -5.11 24.18 -10.80
N ALA A 182 -4.18 24.78 -11.54
CA ALA A 182 -4.36 25.00 -12.97
C ALA A 182 -4.49 23.69 -13.73
N ILE A 183 -3.67 22.67 -13.38
CA ILE A 183 -3.74 21.32 -13.96
C ILE A 183 -5.10 20.69 -13.64
N LEU A 184 -5.51 20.68 -12.38
CA LEU A 184 -6.80 20.10 -11.95
C LEU A 184 -8.01 20.80 -12.54
N SER A 185 -7.87 22.07 -12.95
CA SER A 185 -8.95 22.87 -13.56
C SER A 185 -9.09 22.67 -15.07
N GLN A 186 -8.18 21.95 -15.72
CA GLN A 186 -8.27 21.62 -17.14
C GLN A 186 -9.51 20.77 -17.41
N THR A 187 -10.30 21.13 -18.41
CA THR A 187 -11.57 20.45 -18.74
C THR A 187 -11.39 18.93 -18.94
N HIS A 188 -10.30 18.53 -19.63
CA HIS A 188 -9.98 17.14 -19.82
C HIS A 188 -9.70 16.41 -18.50
N ILE A 189 -8.91 17.00 -17.60
CA ILE A 189 -8.57 16.41 -16.30
C ILE A 189 -9.82 16.28 -15.41
N VAL A 190 -10.66 17.30 -15.38
CA VAL A 190 -11.96 17.25 -14.67
C VAL A 190 -12.81 16.07 -15.18
N GLN A 191 -12.89 15.90 -16.51
CA GLN A 191 -13.63 14.78 -17.12
C GLN A 191 -13.04 13.43 -16.70
N VAL A 192 -11.71 13.28 -16.72
CA VAL A 192 -11.00 12.05 -16.26
C VAL A 192 -11.29 11.74 -14.79
N MET A 193 -11.32 12.76 -13.93
CA MET A 193 -11.66 12.62 -12.51
C MET A 193 -13.12 12.15 -12.33
N ILE A 194 -14.05 12.78 -13.03
CA ILE A 194 -15.47 12.39 -13.02
C ILE A 194 -15.65 10.96 -13.52
N ASN A 195 -15.01 10.60 -14.63
CA ASN A 195 -15.05 9.26 -15.21
C ASN A 195 -14.59 8.21 -14.19
N SER A 196 -13.47 8.46 -13.51
CA SER A 196 -12.91 7.54 -12.51
C SER A 196 -13.84 7.32 -11.32
N ILE A 197 -14.47 8.39 -10.81
CA ILE A 197 -15.42 8.32 -9.70
C ILE A 197 -16.68 7.58 -10.13
N LEU A 198 -17.26 7.91 -11.28
CA LEU A 198 -18.46 7.26 -11.79
C LEU A 198 -18.23 5.78 -12.05
N LEU A 199 -17.10 5.43 -12.68
CA LEU A 199 -16.74 4.05 -12.94
C LEU A 199 -16.59 3.27 -11.63
N SER A 200 -15.84 3.80 -10.66
CA SER A 200 -15.59 3.10 -9.40
C SER A 200 -16.87 2.87 -8.58
N ILE A 201 -17.79 3.84 -8.58
CA ILE A 201 -19.10 3.68 -7.94
C ILE A 201 -19.91 2.60 -8.66
N ALA A 202 -19.98 2.64 -9.99
CA ALA A 202 -20.72 1.65 -10.78
C ALA A 202 -20.16 0.23 -10.62
N VAL A 203 -18.84 0.08 -10.58
CA VAL A 203 -18.16 -1.20 -10.29
C VAL A 203 -18.44 -1.65 -8.86
N GLY A 204 -18.35 -0.74 -7.89
CA GLY A 204 -18.68 -1.02 -6.49
C GLY A 204 -20.10 -1.58 -6.34
N ILE A 205 -21.09 -0.96 -6.98
CA ILE A 205 -22.49 -1.43 -7.00
C ILE A 205 -22.57 -2.82 -7.64
N GLY A 206 -22.00 -3.00 -8.83
CA GLY A 206 -22.01 -4.25 -9.58
C GLY A 206 -21.39 -5.40 -8.78
N CYS A 207 -20.18 -5.23 -8.27
CA CYS A 207 -19.47 -6.25 -7.49
C CYS A 207 -20.18 -6.58 -6.17
N THR A 208 -20.73 -5.58 -5.50
CA THR A 208 -21.48 -5.82 -4.25
C THR A 208 -22.77 -6.58 -4.52
N PHE A 209 -23.46 -6.25 -5.60
CA PHE A 209 -24.69 -6.93 -6.02
C PHE A 209 -24.42 -8.39 -6.40
N PHE A 210 -23.48 -8.65 -7.31
CA PHE A 210 -23.16 -10.03 -7.72
C PHE A 210 -22.50 -10.82 -6.57
N GLY A 211 -21.62 -10.20 -5.80
CA GLY A 211 -21.01 -10.81 -4.62
C GLY A 211 -22.05 -11.22 -3.57
N LEU A 212 -23.08 -10.38 -3.35
CA LEU A 212 -24.19 -10.71 -2.45
C LEU A 212 -25.01 -11.91 -2.95
N ILE A 213 -25.36 -11.94 -4.22
CA ILE A 213 -26.09 -13.07 -4.81
C ILE A 213 -25.31 -14.36 -4.65
N LEU A 214 -24.02 -14.36 -4.98
CA LEU A 214 -23.15 -15.52 -4.85
C LEU A 214 -23.00 -15.95 -3.36
N ALA A 215 -22.84 -15.00 -2.45
CA ALA A 215 -22.68 -15.27 -1.04
C ALA A 215 -23.97 -15.88 -0.42
N ILE A 216 -25.15 -15.36 -0.76
CA ILE A 216 -26.44 -15.94 -0.33
C ILE A 216 -26.59 -17.34 -0.93
N TYR A 217 -26.33 -17.52 -2.23
CA TYR A 217 -26.43 -18.80 -2.90
C TYR A 217 -25.57 -19.88 -2.21
N THR A 218 -24.29 -19.58 -2.00
CA THR A 218 -23.34 -20.56 -1.41
C THR A 218 -23.57 -20.81 0.08
N SER A 219 -24.07 -19.82 0.83
CA SER A 219 -24.22 -19.94 2.28
C SER A 219 -25.61 -20.39 2.72
N ARG A 220 -26.67 -20.15 1.92
CA ARG A 220 -28.06 -20.40 2.33
C ARG A 220 -28.83 -21.37 1.41
N ILE A 221 -28.49 -21.45 0.11
CA ILE A 221 -29.27 -22.23 -0.86
C ILE A 221 -28.57 -23.55 -1.19
N ALA A 222 -27.35 -23.48 -1.66
CA ALA A 222 -26.61 -24.61 -2.19
C ALA A 222 -25.63 -25.23 -1.16
N VAL A 223 -26.09 -25.53 0.05
CA VAL A 223 -25.22 -26.01 1.15
C VAL A 223 -24.45 -27.28 0.75
N ARG A 224 -25.04 -28.20 -0.01
CA ARG A 224 -24.39 -29.43 -0.47
C ARG A 224 -23.31 -29.21 -1.54
N SER A 225 -23.48 -28.21 -2.41
CA SER A 225 -22.53 -27.83 -3.47
C SER A 225 -21.78 -26.52 -3.14
N ALA A 226 -21.83 -26.06 -1.90
CA ALA A 226 -21.21 -24.80 -1.46
C ALA A 226 -19.71 -24.73 -1.77
N ILE A 227 -18.98 -25.85 -1.69
CA ILE A 227 -17.55 -25.91 -2.04
C ILE A 227 -17.33 -25.57 -3.50
N ILE A 228 -18.09 -26.16 -4.41
CA ILE A 228 -17.98 -25.89 -5.84
C ILE A 228 -18.32 -24.43 -6.14
N GLY A 229 -19.43 -23.93 -5.60
CA GLY A 229 -19.83 -22.52 -5.75
C GLY A 229 -18.77 -21.55 -5.24
N ARG A 230 -18.14 -21.83 -4.10
CA ARG A 230 -17.03 -21.01 -3.55
C ARG A 230 -15.79 -21.04 -4.45
N VAL A 231 -15.38 -22.22 -4.89
CA VAL A 231 -14.21 -22.35 -5.79
C VAL A 231 -14.42 -21.51 -7.04
N PHE A 232 -15.58 -21.63 -7.70
CA PHE A 232 -15.89 -20.82 -8.88
C PHE A 232 -16.00 -19.33 -8.58
N SER A 233 -16.53 -18.94 -7.41
CA SER A 233 -16.62 -17.54 -7.00
C SER A 233 -15.27 -16.91 -6.66
N ILE A 234 -14.28 -17.70 -6.21
CA ILE A 234 -12.95 -17.22 -5.81
C ILE A 234 -11.94 -17.34 -6.96
N LEU A 235 -12.18 -18.23 -7.91
CA LEU A 235 -11.26 -18.51 -9.03
C LEU A 235 -10.76 -17.24 -9.74
N PRO A 236 -11.58 -16.21 -10.04
CA PRO A 236 -11.10 -15.00 -10.71
C PRO A 236 -10.10 -14.18 -9.87
N ILE A 237 -10.01 -14.35 -8.55
CA ILE A 237 -9.05 -13.62 -7.70
C ILE A 237 -7.60 -14.04 -7.98
N VAL A 238 -7.41 -15.30 -8.41
CA VAL A 238 -6.09 -15.83 -8.78
C VAL A 238 -5.65 -15.32 -10.15
N THR A 239 -6.62 -14.88 -10.96
CA THR A 239 -6.36 -14.36 -12.30
C THR A 239 -6.01 -12.88 -12.21
N PRO A 240 -4.83 -12.42 -12.71
CA PRO A 240 -4.51 -11.01 -12.74
C PRO A 240 -5.60 -10.20 -13.47
N PRO A 241 -6.01 -9.02 -12.99
CA PRO A 241 -7.06 -8.21 -13.60
C PRO A 241 -6.85 -7.94 -15.10
N PHE A 242 -5.60 -7.73 -15.51
CA PHE A 242 -5.21 -7.56 -16.91
C PHE A 242 -5.64 -8.75 -17.80
N VAL A 243 -5.49 -9.98 -17.31
CA VAL A 243 -5.86 -11.20 -18.04
C VAL A 243 -7.38 -11.28 -18.18
N VAL A 244 -8.14 -10.81 -17.17
CA VAL A 244 -9.60 -10.73 -17.28
C VAL A 244 -10.00 -9.75 -18.39
N GLY A 245 -9.38 -8.56 -18.44
CA GLY A 245 -9.61 -7.57 -19.50
C GLY A 245 -9.29 -8.12 -20.90
N LEU A 246 -8.15 -8.81 -21.05
CA LEU A 246 -7.79 -9.48 -22.29
C LEU A 246 -8.81 -10.58 -22.66
N GLY A 247 -9.23 -11.39 -21.69
CA GLY A 247 -10.24 -12.42 -21.90
C GLY A 247 -11.56 -11.84 -22.39
N VAL A 248 -12.03 -10.76 -21.78
CA VAL A 248 -13.23 -10.02 -22.23
C VAL A 248 -13.05 -9.49 -23.67
N THR A 249 -11.86 -8.94 -23.98
CA THR A 249 -11.55 -8.44 -25.33
C THR A 249 -11.53 -9.57 -26.36
N LEU A 250 -10.93 -10.71 -26.05
CA LEU A 250 -10.91 -11.88 -26.96
C LEU A 250 -12.29 -12.48 -27.17
N MET A 251 -13.15 -12.43 -26.14
CA MET A 251 -14.52 -12.98 -26.27
C MET A 251 -15.51 -12.02 -26.94
N MET A 252 -15.45 -10.72 -26.60
CA MET A 252 -16.47 -9.73 -26.94
C MET A 252 -15.92 -8.49 -27.68
N GLY A 253 -14.62 -8.46 -28.00
CA GLY A 253 -14.01 -7.39 -28.79
C GLY A 253 -14.45 -7.37 -30.21
N ARG A 254 -13.91 -6.47 -31.07
CA ARG A 254 -14.30 -6.31 -32.49
C ARG A 254 -14.25 -7.61 -33.28
N SER A 255 -13.21 -8.42 -33.05
CA SER A 255 -13.03 -9.75 -33.67
C SER A 255 -13.15 -10.86 -32.62
N GLY A 256 -13.96 -10.63 -31.58
CA GLY A 256 -14.15 -11.59 -30.51
C GLY A 256 -15.12 -12.71 -30.91
N TYR A 257 -14.94 -13.91 -30.37
CA TYR A 257 -15.74 -15.10 -30.71
C TYR A 257 -17.24 -14.89 -30.56
N ILE A 258 -17.69 -14.21 -29.48
CA ILE A 258 -19.13 -13.92 -29.25
C ILE A 258 -19.62 -12.88 -30.25
N THR A 259 -18.84 -11.86 -30.56
CA THR A 259 -19.20 -10.79 -31.48
C THR A 259 -19.35 -11.36 -32.91
N GLU A 260 -18.41 -12.19 -33.34
CA GLU A 260 -18.45 -12.85 -34.65
C GLU A 260 -19.64 -13.84 -34.77
N PHE A 261 -19.90 -14.60 -33.71
CA PHE A 261 -21.07 -15.47 -33.62
C PHE A 261 -22.39 -14.68 -33.77
N LEU A 262 -22.53 -13.58 -33.04
CA LEU A 262 -23.72 -12.73 -33.09
C LEU A 262 -23.86 -12.03 -34.46
N ALA A 263 -22.76 -11.60 -35.07
CA ALA A 263 -22.78 -11.01 -36.41
C ALA A 263 -23.25 -12.03 -37.46
N THR A 264 -22.73 -13.26 -37.34
CA THR A 264 -23.05 -14.32 -38.35
C THR A 264 -24.46 -14.86 -38.20
N TYR A 265 -24.94 -15.11 -36.97
CA TYR A 265 -26.21 -15.79 -36.73
C TYR A 265 -27.38 -14.87 -36.37
N ALA A 266 -27.11 -13.72 -35.74
CA ALA A 266 -28.13 -12.75 -35.36
C ALA A 266 -28.17 -11.50 -36.24
N GLY A 267 -27.28 -11.37 -37.23
CA GLY A 267 -27.19 -10.21 -38.10
C GLY A 267 -26.87 -8.89 -37.41
N LEU A 268 -26.25 -8.95 -36.23
CA LEU A 268 -25.85 -7.75 -35.46
C LEU A 268 -24.54 -7.21 -36.02
N GLU A 269 -24.56 -5.94 -36.42
CA GLU A 269 -23.34 -5.28 -36.91
C GLU A 269 -22.24 -5.25 -35.81
N ASN A 270 -20.99 -5.33 -36.27
CA ASN A 270 -19.80 -5.23 -35.40
C ASN A 270 -19.72 -3.82 -34.81
N THR A 271 -20.19 -3.64 -33.59
CA THR A 271 -20.19 -2.36 -32.88
C THR A 271 -19.03 -2.28 -31.84
N ASN A 272 -18.58 -1.05 -31.57
CA ASN A 272 -17.53 -0.80 -30.59
C ASN A 272 -18.07 -0.72 -29.14
N TRP A 273 -19.20 -1.36 -28.85
CA TRP A 273 -19.92 -1.25 -27.59
C TRP A 273 -19.08 -1.66 -26.36
N LEU A 274 -18.09 -2.53 -26.57
CA LEU A 274 -17.23 -3.02 -25.50
C LEU A 274 -16.19 -1.97 -25.05
N TYR A 275 -15.73 -1.11 -25.97
CA TYR A 275 -14.67 -0.16 -25.65
C TYR A 275 -15.24 1.09 -24.97
N GLY A 276 -14.65 1.48 -23.83
CA GLY A 276 -15.10 2.57 -22.99
C GLY A 276 -15.68 2.09 -21.67
N PHE A 277 -16.58 2.86 -21.10
CA PHE A 277 -17.18 2.60 -19.78
C PHE A 277 -17.72 1.17 -19.62
N THR A 278 -18.47 0.68 -20.60
CA THR A 278 -19.16 -0.62 -20.51
C THR A 278 -18.18 -1.79 -20.41
N GLY A 279 -17.14 -1.80 -21.23
CA GLY A 279 -16.15 -2.88 -21.21
C GLY A 279 -15.27 -2.85 -19.97
N ILE A 280 -14.85 -1.67 -19.55
CA ILE A 280 -14.08 -1.52 -18.31
C ILE A 280 -14.93 -1.98 -17.11
N TRP A 281 -16.18 -1.51 -17.03
CA TRP A 281 -17.12 -1.91 -15.98
C TRP A 281 -17.32 -3.43 -15.93
N LEU A 282 -17.55 -4.06 -17.08
CA LEU A 282 -17.74 -5.52 -17.17
C LEU A 282 -16.49 -6.27 -16.71
N ALA A 283 -15.31 -5.89 -17.19
CA ALA A 283 -14.05 -6.53 -16.84
C ALA A 283 -13.74 -6.37 -15.34
N GLN A 284 -13.90 -5.16 -14.79
CA GLN A 284 -13.66 -4.90 -13.38
C GLN A 284 -14.69 -5.60 -12.48
N VAL A 285 -15.96 -5.67 -12.88
CA VAL A 285 -16.98 -6.42 -12.13
C VAL A 285 -16.62 -7.91 -12.09
N LEU A 286 -16.20 -8.51 -13.21
CA LEU A 286 -15.75 -9.90 -13.22
C LEU A 286 -14.50 -10.12 -12.36
N ALA A 287 -13.54 -9.20 -12.41
CA ALA A 287 -12.28 -9.31 -11.67
C ALA A 287 -12.46 -9.11 -10.14
N PHE A 288 -13.32 -8.17 -9.72
CA PHE A 288 -13.41 -7.76 -8.32
C PHE A 288 -14.61 -8.32 -7.55
N THR A 289 -15.59 -8.94 -8.23
CA THR A 289 -16.71 -9.63 -7.56
C THR A 289 -16.26 -10.65 -6.52
N PRO A 290 -15.19 -11.46 -6.72
CA PRO A 290 -14.71 -12.39 -5.72
C PRO A 290 -14.34 -11.74 -4.39
N MET A 291 -13.77 -10.54 -4.42
CA MET A 291 -13.43 -9.81 -3.20
C MET A 291 -14.67 -9.42 -2.40
N SER A 292 -15.68 -8.88 -3.08
CA SER A 292 -16.98 -8.59 -2.48
C SER A 292 -17.66 -9.85 -1.93
N PHE A 293 -17.62 -10.94 -2.72
CA PHE A 293 -18.14 -12.25 -2.30
C PHE A 293 -17.50 -12.73 -1.01
N MET A 294 -16.17 -12.70 -0.88
CA MET A 294 -15.48 -13.19 0.33
C MET A 294 -15.87 -12.41 1.60
N ILE A 295 -15.99 -11.08 1.48
CA ILE A 295 -16.42 -10.23 2.60
C ILE A 295 -17.85 -10.58 3.03
N LEU A 296 -18.75 -10.73 2.06
CA LEU A 296 -20.16 -10.99 2.30
C LEU A 296 -20.42 -12.43 2.76
N ASP A 297 -19.75 -13.44 2.19
CA ASP A 297 -19.83 -14.84 2.63
C ASP A 297 -19.34 -14.99 4.07
N GLY A 298 -18.24 -14.31 4.43
CA GLY A 298 -17.75 -14.24 5.80
C GLY A 298 -18.78 -13.63 6.77
N ALA A 299 -19.37 -12.50 6.39
CA ALA A 299 -20.37 -11.82 7.21
C ALA A 299 -21.68 -12.64 7.36
N ILE A 300 -22.15 -13.27 6.28
CA ILE A 300 -23.36 -14.12 6.34
C ILE A 300 -23.20 -15.28 7.30
N LYS A 301 -22.00 -15.87 7.39
CA LYS A 301 -21.70 -16.98 8.32
C LYS A 301 -21.72 -16.58 9.78
N THR A 302 -21.51 -15.31 10.09
CA THR A 302 -21.59 -14.81 11.49
C THR A 302 -23.03 -14.55 11.93
N ILE A 303 -23.99 -14.46 11.01
CA ILE A 303 -25.42 -14.30 11.33
C ILE A 303 -25.99 -15.65 11.76
N HIS A 304 -26.32 -15.76 13.06
CA HIS A 304 -26.80 -17.00 13.60
C HIS A 304 -28.20 -17.36 13.06
N PRO A 305 -28.44 -18.60 12.61
CA PRO A 305 -29.75 -19.02 12.06
C PRO A 305 -30.95 -18.83 13.01
N SER A 306 -30.69 -18.88 14.30
CA SER A 306 -31.76 -18.67 15.32
C SER A 306 -32.46 -17.30 15.21
N LEU A 307 -31.82 -16.29 14.68
CA LEU A 307 -32.44 -14.97 14.46
C LEU A 307 -33.52 -15.03 13.38
N GLU A 308 -33.28 -15.83 12.35
CA GLU A 308 -34.26 -16.06 11.27
C GLU A 308 -35.39 -16.96 11.78
N GLU A 309 -35.07 -18.03 12.56
CA GLU A 309 -36.07 -18.93 13.20
C GLU A 309 -36.96 -18.16 14.17
N ALA A 310 -36.40 -17.27 14.99
CA ALA A 310 -37.17 -16.43 15.89
C ALA A 310 -38.14 -15.51 15.11
N SER A 311 -37.74 -14.99 13.94
CA SER A 311 -38.66 -14.20 13.12
C SER A 311 -39.83 -15.01 12.58
N TYR A 312 -39.59 -16.28 12.21
CA TYR A 312 -40.67 -17.19 11.77
C TYR A 312 -41.63 -17.55 12.90
N THR A 313 -41.14 -17.69 14.15
CA THR A 313 -42.05 -17.91 15.31
C THR A 313 -42.96 -16.70 15.56
N LEU A 314 -42.52 -15.50 15.19
CA LEU A 314 -43.33 -14.28 15.22
C LEU A 314 -44.24 -14.12 13.97
N ARG A 315 -44.40 -15.18 13.18
CA ARG A 315 -45.21 -15.22 11.95
C ARG A 315 -44.70 -14.33 10.80
N ALA A 316 -43.43 -13.93 10.81
CA ALA A 316 -42.84 -13.22 9.68
C ALA A 316 -42.71 -14.17 8.46
N ASN A 317 -43.04 -13.71 7.29
CA ASN A 317 -42.79 -14.46 6.05
C ASN A 317 -41.31 -14.33 5.63
N ARG A 318 -40.86 -15.14 4.65
CA ARG A 318 -39.47 -15.16 4.16
C ARG A 318 -39.00 -13.79 3.69
N TYR A 319 -39.87 -13.03 3.03
CA TYR A 319 -39.58 -11.70 2.55
C TYR A 319 -39.37 -10.70 3.69
N GLN A 320 -40.23 -10.74 4.70
CA GLN A 320 -40.13 -9.93 5.90
C GLN A 320 -38.84 -10.25 6.69
N THR A 321 -38.52 -11.53 6.87
CA THR A 321 -37.29 -11.98 7.53
C THR A 321 -36.08 -11.48 6.77
N PHE A 322 -36.06 -11.58 5.44
CA PHE A 322 -34.94 -11.11 4.61
C PHE A 322 -34.71 -9.61 4.74
N PHE A 323 -35.75 -8.79 4.58
CA PHE A 323 -35.58 -7.34 4.57
C PHE A 323 -35.51 -6.70 5.97
N HIS A 324 -36.15 -7.30 7.01
CA HIS A 324 -36.19 -6.71 8.35
C HIS A 324 -35.17 -7.31 9.32
N VAL A 325 -34.66 -8.53 9.08
CA VAL A 325 -33.70 -9.20 9.96
C VAL A 325 -32.35 -9.34 9.24
N PHE A 326 -32.32 -10.07 8.13
CA PHE A 326 -31.08 -10.45 7.46
C PHE A 326 -30.35 -9.24 6.82
N MET A 327 -31.04 -8.45 6.00
CA MET A 327 -30.45 -7.30 5.32
C MET A 327 -29.92 -6.20 6.27
N PRO A 328 -30.63 -5.82 7.34
CA PRO A 328 -30.09 -4.84 8.30
C PRO A 328 -28.82 -5.30 8.99
N LEU A 329 -28.70 -6.58 9.33
CA LEU A 329 -27.50 -7.15 9.94
C LEU A 329 -26.32 -7.18 8.95
N LEU A 330 -26.60 -7.31 7.65
CA LEU A 330 -25.59 -7.37 6.61
C LEU A 330 -25.13 -5.97 6.13
N LYS A 331 -25.85 -4.89 6.45
CA LYS A 331 -25.53 -3.52 6.00
C LYS A 331 -24.08 -3.10 6.22
N PRO A 332 -23.43 -3.35 7.37
CA PRO A 332 -22.03 -2.96 7.57
C PRO A 332 -21.09 -3.71 6.63
N ALA A 333 -21.34 -4.99 6.37
CA ALA A 333 -20.56 -5.81 5.47
C ALA A 333 -20.76 -5.39 4.00
N LEU A 334 -21.98 -5.03 3.61
CA LEU A 334 -22.29 -4.50 2.29
C LEU A 334 -21.55 -3.18 2.05
N ALA A 335 -21.57 -2.27 3.02
CA ALA A 335 -20.86 -1.01 2.94
C ALA A 335 -19.34 -1.24 2.84
N ASN A 336 -18.80 -2.18 3.62
CA ASN A 336 -17.38 -2.53 3.58
C ASN A 336 -16.99 -3.12 2.22
N ALA A 337 -17.74 -4.07 1.69
CA ALA A 337 -17.49 -4.67 0.38
C ALA A 337 -17.54 -3.61 -0.73
N PHE A 338 -18.54 -2.74 -0.71
CA PHE A 338 -18.71 -1.64 -1.66
C PHE A 338 -17.52 -0.69 -1.67
N LEU A 339 -17.10 -0.21 -0.48
CA LEU A 339 -16.01 0.77 -0.36
C LEU A 339 -14.64 0.18 -0.72
N ILE A 340 -14.36 -1.07 -0.35
CA ILE A 340 -13.12 -1.75 -0.75
C ILE A 340 -13.05 -1.89 -2.28
N VAL A 341 -14.15 -2.27 -2.92
CA VAL A 341 -14.18 -2.41 -4.38
C VAL A 341 -14.01 -1.04 -5.08
N ILE A 342 -14.57 0.04 -4.53
CA ILE A 342 -14.34 1.40 -5.07
C ILE A 342 -12.85 1.71 -5.10
N VAL A 343 -12.13 1.47 -3.99
CA VAL A 343 -10.67 1.72 -3.91
C VAL A 343 -9.93 0.86 -4.94
N GLN A 344 -10.29 -0.40 -5.07
CA GLN A 344 -9.68 -1.30 -6.08
C GLN A 344 -9.94 -0.83 -7.52
N SER A 345 -11.15 -0.39 -7.82
CA SER A 345 -11.50 0.15 -9.14
C SER A 345 -10.76 1.44 -9.47
N LEU A 346 -10.61 2.35 -8.48
CA LEU A 346 -9.84 3.59 -8.64
C LEU A 346 -8.35 3.32 -8.93
N ALA A 347 -7.79 2.28 -8.31
CA ALA A 347 -6.38 1.91 -8.44
C ALA A 347 -6.10 1.05 -9.69
N ASP A 348 -7.13 0.50 -10.33
CA ASP A 348 -6.94 -0.37 -11.51
C ASP A 348 -6.65 0.47 -12.76
N PHE A 349 -5.44 0.33 -13.28
CA PHE A 349 -5.07 0.89 -14.57
C PHE A 349 -5.16 -0.14 -15.71
N SER A 350 -5.13 -1.44 -15.37
CA SER A 350 -4.95 -2.53 -16.32
C SER A 350 -6.14 -2.72 -17.26
N ASN A 351 -7.35 -2.80 -16.71
CA ASN A 351 -8.57 -2.95 -17.51
C ASN A 351 -8.87 -1.69 -18.33
N PRO A 352 -8.78 -0.45 -17.77
CA PRO A 352 -8.93 0.76 -18.57
C PRO A 352 -7.89 0.92 -19.67
N LEU A 353 -6.65 0.44 -19.48
CA LEU A 353 -5.62 0.49 -20.52
C LEU A 353 -5.99 -0.34 -21.75
N VAL A 354 -6.62 -1.51 -21.55
CA VAL A 354 -6.99 -2.43 -22.64
C VAL A 354 -8.34 -2.07 -23.25
N LEU A 355 -9.31 -1.68 -22.45
CA LEU A 355 -10.71 -1.51 -22.82
C LEU A 355 -11.17 -0.06 -22.84
N GLY A 356 -10.32 0.91 -22.47
CA GLY A 356 -10.69 2.32 -22.30
C GLY A 356 -11.26 2.98 -23.55
N GLY A 357 -10.65 2.74 -24.70
CA GLY A 357 -11.03 3.45 -25.92
C GLY A 357 -10.89 4.97 -25.73
N ASN A 358 -12.02 5.69 -25.77
CA ASN A 358 -12.07 7.14 -25.52
C ASN A 358 -12.52 7.48 -24.09
N PHE A 359 -12.55 6.52 -23.17
CA PHE A 359 -12.97 6.71 -21.80
C PHE A 359 -11.74 6.68 -20.88
N ASP A 360 -11.17 7.85 -20.65
CA ASP A 360 -9.98 8.01 -19.84
C ASP A 360 -10.31 8.03 -18.35
N VAL A 361 -9.44 7.41 -17.54
CA VAL A 361 -9.49 7.41 -16.08
C VAL A 361 -8.16 7.87 -15.49
N ILE A 362 -8.15 8.29 -14.21
CA ILE A 362 -6.97 8.86 -13.55
C ILE A 362 -5.76 7.90 -13.66
N ALA A 363 -5.96 6.61 -13.38
CA ALA A 363 -4.88 5.64 -13.35
C ALA A 363 -4.18 5.48 -14.73
N THR A 364 -4.94 5.48 -15.84
CA THR A 364 -4.37 5.44 -17.20
C THR A 364 -3.72 6.76 -17.59
N GLN A 365 -4.27 7.90 -17.17
CA GLN A 365 -3.66 9.20 -17.46
C GLN A 365 -2.32 9.38 -16.75
N ILE A 366 -2.19 8.94 -15.49
CA ILE A 366 -0.89 8.91 -14.79
C ILE A 366 0.12 8.11 -15.61
N TYR A 367 -0.26 6.92 -16.07
CA TYR A 367 0.60 6.09 -16.90
C TYR A 367 1.06 6.82 -18.18
N PHE A 368 0.13 7.45 -18.91
CA PHE A 368 0.47 8.17 -20.14
C PHE A 368 1.34 9.40 -19.90
N TYR A 369 1.17 10.11 -18.78
CA TYR A 369 2.07 11.25 -18.44
C TYR A 369 3.48 10.78 -18.09
N ILE A 370 3.65 9.58 -17.49
CA ILE A 370 4.98 9.06 -17.14
C ILE A 370 5.69 8.41 -18.34
N THR A 371 4.94 7.71 -19.22
CA THR A 371 5.52 6.91 -20.31
C THR A 371 5.37 7.55 -21.67
N GLY A 372 4.57 8.60 -21.79
CA GLY A 372 4.33 9.33 -23.04
C GLY A 372 5.51 10.20 -23.46
N SER A 373 5.44 10.74 -24.66
CA SER A 373 6.51 11.54 -25.25
C SER A 373 6.80 12.87 -24.50
N GLN A 374 5.86 13.37 -23.71
CA GLN A 374 6.01 14.66 -23.01
C GLN A 374 6.64 14.52 -21.62
N LEU A 375 6.63 13.31 -21.01
CA LEU A 375 7.18 13.02 -19.69
C LEU A 375 6.78 14.08 -18.64
N ASP A 376 5.47 14.37 -18.53
CA ASP A 376 4.95 15.39 -17.61
C ASP A 376 4.78 14.81 -16.20
N TYR A 377 5.87 14.84 -15.44
CA TYR A 377 5.89 14.35 -14.06
C TYR A 377 5.05 15.20 -13.11
N GLN A 378 4.83 16.48 -13.40
CA GLN A 378 4.02 17.38 -12.59
C GLN A 378 2.54 16.99 -12.69
N ALA A 379 2.03 16.80 -13.93
CA ALA A 379 0.66 16.34 -14.14
C ALA A 379 0.45 14.93 -13.58
N ALA A 380 1.41 14.01 -13.80
CA ALA A 380 1.36 12.66 -13.22
C ALA A 380 1.28 12.68 -11.68
N SER A 381 2.13 13.50 -11.02
CA SER A 381 2.14 13.66 -9.58
C SER A 381 0.85 14.30 -9.05
N THR A 382 0.33 15.31 -9.74
CA THR A 382 -0.92 15.98 -9.38
C THR A 382 -2.10 15.00 -9.43
N LEU A 383 -2.20 14.18 -10.47
CA LEU A 383 -3.22 13.14 -10.58
C LEU A 383 -3.00 12.00 -9.58
N GLY A 384 -1.76 11.57 -9.35
CA GLY A 384 -1.42 10.57 -8.35
C GLY A 384 -1.78 11.03 -6.93
N ALA A 385 -1.47 12.28 -6.59
CA ALA A 385 -1.88 12.88 -5.33
C ALA A 385 -3.40 12.96 -5.19
N SER A 386 -4.13 13.34 -6.26
CA SER A 386 -5.60 13.35 -6.25
C SER A 386 -6.19 11.96 -6.06
N LEU A 387 -5.63 10.93 -6.70
CA LEU A 387 -6.03 9.53 -6.52
C LEU A 387 -5.82 9.06 -5.08
N LEU A 388 -4.67 9.41 -4.49
CA LEU A 388 -4.38 9.11 -3.07
C LEU A 388 -5.40 9.79 -2.15
N VAL A 389 -5.70 11.08 -2.39
CA VAL A 389 -6.70 11.82 -1.59
C VAL A 389 -8.08 11.18 -1.72
N PHE A 390 -8.52 10.80 -2.92
CA PHE A 390 -9.80 10.10 -3.10
C PHE A 390 -9.83 8.76 -2.37
N SER A 391 -8.76 7.97 -2.46
CA SER A 391 -8.66 6.68 -1.74
C SER A 391 -8.70 6.86 -0.23
N LEU A 392 -8.00 7.88 0.30
CA LEU A 392 -8.03 8.23 1.72
C LEU A 392 -9.41 8.73 2.17
N LEU A 393 -10.11 9.52 1.35
CA LEU A 393 -11.49 9.95 1.64
C LEU A 393 -12.43 8.76 1.73
N VAL A 394 -12.35 7.82 0.79
CA VAL A 394 -13.15 6.57 0.83
C VAL A 394 -12.83 5.79 2.11
N PHE A 395 -11.55 5.64 2.45
CA PHE A 395 -11.12 4.99 3.69
C PHE A 395 -11.63 5.71 4.95
N CYS A 396 -11.55 7.03 5.00
CA CYS A 396 -12.08 7.82 6.12
C CYS A 396 -13.62 7.64 6.27
N ILE A 397 -14.34 7.66 5.15
CA ILE A 397 -15.78 7.39 5.15
C ILE A 397 -16.06 5.99 5.70
N GLN A 398 -15.30 4.99 5.24
CA GLN A 398 -15.39 3.62 5.73
C GLN A 398 -15.17 3.54 7.24
N TYR A 399 -14.07 4.13 7.73
CA TYR A 399 -13.73 4.11 9.15
C TYR A 399 -14.78 4.81 10.02
N MET A 400 -15.26 5.98 9.60
CA MET A 400 -16.28 6.73 10.35
C MET A 400 -17.64 6.06 10.34
N TRP A 401 -18.00 5.39 9.24
CA TRP A 401 -19.34 4.81 9.08
C TRP A 401 -19.46 3.42 9.69
N ILE A 402 -18.41 2.60 9.55
CA ILE A 402 -18.39 1.20 10.02
C ILE A 402 -17.85 1.12 11.44
N GLY A 403 -16.80 1.87 11.77
CA GLY A 403 -16.15 1.84 13.09
C GLY A 403 -17.05 2.22 14.27
N LYS A 404 -18.12 2.99 14.04
CA LYS A 404 -19.10 3.38 15.08
C LYS A 404 -20.25 2.40 15.27
N ARG A 405 -20.37 1.35 14.44
CA ARG A 405 -21.48 0.39 14.47
C ARG A 405 -20.98 -1.05 14.57
N SER A 406 -20.09 -1.31 15.54
CA SER A 406 -19.85 -2.67 16.00
C SER A 406 -21.13 -3.16 16.68
N TYR A 407 -21.93 -3.94 15.98
CA TYR A 407 -22.98 -4.73 16.61
C TYR A 407 -22.29 -5.90 17.33
N GLU A 408 -21.76 -5.65 18.53
CA GLU A 408 -21.51 -6.71 19.48
C GLU A 408 -22.88 -7.26 19.89
N ILE A 409 -23.34 -8.31 19.22
CA ILE A 409 -24.38 -9.18 19.74
C ILE A 409 -23.76 -9.81 20.98
N GLY A 410 -24.25 -9.40 22.16
CA GLY A 410 -23.67 -9.74 23.43
C GLY A 410 -23.38 -11.23 23.51
N ARG A 411 -22.14 -11.59 23.80
CA ARG A 411 -21.79 -12.88 24.36
C ARG A 411 -22.49 -12.93 25.72
N ALA A 412 -23.61 -13.65 25.80
CA ALA A 412 -24.12 -14.09 27.08
C ALA A 412 -22.99 -14.87 27.76
N HIS A 413 -22.48 -14.35 28.85
CA HIS A 413 -21.60 -15.10 29.73
C HIS A 413 -22.36 -16.33 30.21
N VAL A 414 -21.98 -17.50 29.75
CA VAL A 414 -22.27 -18.80 30.39
C VAL A 414 -21.04 -19.16 31.18
#